data_96a097f9c483a4b5cf198915d90627be
#
_entry.id   96a097f9c483a4b5cf198915d90627be
#
_cell.length_a   1.000
_cell.length_b   1.000
_cell.length_c   1.000
_cell.angle_alpha   90.00
_cell.angle_beta   90.00
_cell.angle_gamma   90.00
#
_symmetry.space_group_name_H-M   'P 1'
#
loop_
_entity.id
_entity.type
_entity.pdbx_description
1 polymer ?
#
loop_
_entity_poly.entity_id
_entity_poly.type
_entity_poly.pdbx_seq_one_letter_code
_entity_poly.pdbx_strand_id
1 'polypeptide(L)'
;MKEGIYHCCINDFLASNKNNNKKKFLLVAEYTHFEHEYLAEYQGEIVGAIVPFIVYNNDFFNKVVISCDLDDENNFLLIEDLNSFSIEESFFKQSKSLVVLVDGLSSYVSDFLDNLFQNIPENTQVIGGGAAKMTFERDPVIFTKNEIKKDAAVIISLNKKLNLGIQNGWEYLEGPFLTTNSHKNILKTLNYKNAFEVYKEVVEKDSGMKFADDNFFDIAKSYPLGIVKYDKEIIVRDPILVDDDNNLVLVGDIPQNSTINILKGKDDDLIKSSGLAAKNAMEQLSTDNEEYSVILFDCISRSIFLGDKFVEELEQIKKHMKPSKNLFGALTLGEIANNGDEYITFYNKTCVIGVLC
;
A
#
# COMPACT_ATOMS: atom_id res chain seq x y z
N MET A 1 -4.91 17.63 5.03
CA MET A 1 -4.94 17.19 3.62
C MET A 1 -6.38 17.28 3.14
N LYS A 2 -6.60 17.85 1.96
CA LYS A 2 -7.92 18.01 1.34
C LYS A 2 -8.22 16.86 0.39
N GLU A 3 -9.42 16.87 -0.22
CA GLU A 3 -9.78 15.89 -1.25
C GLU A 3 -8.80 15.92 -2.43
N GLY A 4 -8.60 14.76 -3.07
CA GLY A 4 -7.79 14.63 -4.26
C GLY A 4 -8.40 15.33 -5.46
N ILE A 5 -7.59 16.06 -6.22
CA ILE A 5 -7.97 16.73 -7.47
C ILE A 5 -7.33 15.99 -8.62
N TYR A 6 -8.16 15.55 -9.55
CA TYR A 6 -7.74 14.84 -10.77
C TYR A 6 -7.16 15.80 -11.83
N HIS A 7 -6.03 15.42 -12.43
CA HIS A 7 -5.39 16.08 -13.57
C HIS A 7 -5.04 15.03 -14.63
N CYS A 8 -5.33 15.33 -15.88
CA CYS A 8 -5.04 14.39 -16.96
C CYS A 8 -3.54 14.18 -17.23
N CYS A 9 -2.70 15.11 -16.79
CA CYS A 9 -1.25 15.05 -16.92
C CYS A 9 -0.56 16.08 -15.99
N ILE A 10 0.77 16.07 -15.97
CA ILE A 10 1.54 17.01 -15.13
C ILE A 10 1.37 18.47 -15.60
N ASN A 11 1.26 18.71 -16.91
CA ASN A 11 1.05 20.04 -17.45
C ASN A 11 -0.31 20.62 -17.05
N ASP A 12 -1.36 19.78 -16.96
CA ASP A 12 -2.68 20.18 -16.48
C ASP A 12 -2.62 20.56 -14.99
N PHE A 13 -1.89 19.79 -14.17
CA PHE A 13 -1.60 20.15 -12.79
C PHE A 13 -0.90 21.50 -12.67
N LEU A 14 0.16 21.72 -13.42
CA LEU A 14 0.93 22.98 -13.41
C LEU A 14 0.08 24.17 -13.85
N ALA A 15 -0.67 24.03 -14.93
CA ALA A 15 -1.55 25.08 -15.47
C ALA A 15 -2.65 25.46 -14.45
N SER A 16 -3.28 24.45 -13.83
CA SER A 16 -4.35 24.65 -12.85
C SER A 16 -3.83 25.28 -11.53
N ASN A 17 -2.52 25.21 -11.28
CA ASN A 17 -1.89 25.68 -10.04
C ASN A 17 -0.87 26.81 -10.28
N LYS A 18 -0.89 27.49 -11.41
CA LYS A 18 0.12 28.51 -11.80
C LYS A 18 0.33 29.61 -10.77
N ASN A 19 -0.71 30.01 -10.04
CA ASN A 19 -0.67 31.07 -9.00
C ASN A 19 -0.84 30.49 -7.58
N ASN A 20 -0.63 29.19 -7.40
CA ASN A 20 -0.79 28.48 -6.14
C ASN A 20 0.59 28.16 -5.55
N ASN A 21 0.81 28.51 -4.30
CA ASN A 21 2.07 28.26 -3.58
C ASN A 21 1.89 27.34 -2.36
N LYS A 22 0.72 26.70 -2.22
CA LYS A 22 0.47 25.75 -1.13
C LYS A 22 1.38 24.53 -1.25
N LYS A 23 1.60 23.87 -0.12
CA LYS A 23 2.21 22.53 -0.12
C LYS A 23 1.28 21.53 -0.82
N LYS A 24 1.82 20.68 -1.67
CA LYS A 24 1.07 19.68 -2.42
C LYS A 24 1.59 18.27 -2.18
N PHE A 25 0.67 17.35 -1.98
CA PHE A 25 0.91 15.93 -2.12
C PHE A 25 0.48 15.48 -3.51
N LEU A 26 1.36 14.79 -4.24
CA LEU A 26 1.10 14.29 -5.58
C LEU A 26 1.24 12.77 -5.65
N LEU A 27 0.28 12.13 -6.30
CA LEU A 27 0.42 10.78 -6.84
C LEU A 27 0.51 10.90 -8.38
N VAL A 28 1.51 10.27 -8.96
CA VAL A 28 1.74 10.25 -10.42
C VAL A 28 1.63 8.81 -10.88
N ALA A 29 0.70 8.53 -11.81
CA ALA A 29 0.57 7.19 -12.37
C ALA A 29 1.73 6.89 -13.33
N GLU A 30 2.18 5.64 -13.36
CA GLU A 30 3.40 5.15 -14.02
C GLU A 30 3.59 5.60 -15.45
N TYR A 31 2.51 5.55 -16.28
CA TYR A 31 2.60 5.91 -17.69
C TYR A 31 2.30 7.38 -17.97
N THR A 32 2.17 8.20 -16.94
CA THR A 32 2.13 9.65 -17.09
C THR A 32 3.48 10.15 -17.60
N HIS A 33 3.49 10.95 -18.67
CA HIS A 33 4.72 11.63 -19.07
C HIS A 33 5.13 12.60 -17.95
N PHE A 34 6.14 12.20 -17.20
CA PHE A 34 6.62 12.88 -16.00
C PHE A 34 8.15 12.96 -16.03
N GLU A 35 8.63 14.17 -16.21
CA GLU A 35 10.03 14.54 -15.98
C GLU A 35 10.06 15.35 -14.70
N HIS A 36 10.91 14.95 -13.76
CA HIS A 36 10.97 15.55 -12.43
C HIS A 36 11.20 17.06 -12.48
N GLU A 37 11.97 17.53 -13.47
CA GLU A 37 12.31 18.93 -13.71
C GLU A 37 11.09 19.82 -13.93
N TYR A 38 9.97 19.28 -14.41
CA TYR A 38 8.71 20.04 -14.60
C TYR A 38 8.17 20.60 -13.28
N LEU A 39 8.46 19.93 -12.15
CA LEU A 39 8.02 20.38 -10.84
C LEU A 39 8.67 21.73 -10.42
N ALA A 40 9.79 22.11 -11.02
CA ALA A 40 10.44 23.41 -10.76
C ALA A 40 9.55 24.61 -11.12
N GLU A 41 8.58 24.44 -12.03
CA GLU A 41 7.64 25.47 -12.43
C GLU A 41 6.60 25.79 -11.35
N TYR A 42 6.35 24.87 -10.42
CA TYR A 42 5.42 25.09 -9.32
C TYR A 42 6.03 26.01 -8.27
N GLN A 43 5.25 26.96 -7.72
CA GLN A 43 5.78 27.96 -6.77
C GLN A 43 5.87 27.45 -5.32
N GLY A 44 5.05 26.47 -4.95
CA GLY A 44 5.03 25.89 -3.60
C GLY A 44 5.97 24.70 -3.46
N GLU A 45 5.77 23.97 -2.36
CA GLU A 45 6.47 22.72 -2.09
C GLU A 45 5.65 21.53 -2.61
N ILE A 46 6.33 20.50 -3.08
CA ILE A 46 5.74 19.27 -3.56
C ILE A 46 6.42 18.09 -2.89
N VAL A 47 5.59 17.10 -2.54
CA VAL A 47 6.01 15.78 -2.09
C VAL A 47 5.11 14.73 -2.75
N GLY A 48 5.65 13.58 -3.13
CA GLY A 48 4.83 12.57 -3.79
C GLY A 48 5.54 11.30 -4.18
N ALA A 49 4.84 10.48 -4.95
CA ALA A 49 5.37 9.22 -5.46
C ALA A 49 4.79 8.85 -6.83
N ILE A 50 5.56 8.03 -7.56
CA ILE A 50 5.11 7.35 -8.78
C ILE A 50 4.54 5.99 -8.37
N VAL A 51 3.32 5.71 -8.81
CA VAL A 51 2.58 4.49 -8.46
C VAL A 51 2.08 3.78 -9.74
N PRO A 52 1.83 2.47 -9.70
CA PRO A 52 1.34 1.74 -10.88
C PRO A 52 0.05 2.32 -11.44
N PHE A 53 -0.95 2.51 -10.59
CA PHE A 53 -2.24 3.09 -10.94
C PHE A 53 -2.71 4.04 -9.85
N ILE A 54 -3.50 5.01 -10.27
CA ILE A 54 -4.21 5.93 -9.39
C ILE A 54 -5.69 5.59 -9.42
N VAL A 55 -6.30 5.50 -8.25
CA VAL A 55 -7.76 5.37 -8.11
C VAL A 55 -8.37 6.76 -7.97
N TYR A 56 -9.44 6.98 -8.73
CA TYR A 56 -10.28 8.16 -8.58
C TYR A 56 -11.75 7.81 -8.80
N ASN A 57 -12.52 7.89 -7.72
CA ASN A 57 -13.92 7.43 -7.65
C ASN A 57 -14.07 5.93 -7.99
N ASN A 58 -14.77 5.59 -9.05
CA ASN A 58 -15.07 4.21 -9.43
C ASN A 58 -14.10 3.67 -10.49
N ASP A 59 -13.07 4.43 -10.84
CA ASP A 59 -12.12 4.07 -11.89
C ASP A 59 -10.69 4.09 -11.39
N PHE A 60 -9.80 3.45 -12.13
CA PHE A 60 -8.37 3.47 -11.89
C PHE A 60 -7.61 3.72 -13.19
N PHE A 61 -6.52 4.46 -13.09
CA PHE A 61 -5.82 5.03 -14.23
C PHE A 61 -4.32 4.84 -14.12
N ASN A 62 -3.67 4.50 -15.21
CA ASN A 62 -2.21 4.38 -15.28
C ASN A 62 -1.53 5.62 -15.89
N LYS A 63 -2.29 6.67 -16.24
CA LYS A 63 -1.78 7.87 -16.91
C LYS A 63 -2.54 9.13 -16.46
N VAL A 64 -2.39 9.47 -15.18
CA VAL A 64 -2.99 10.67 -14.57
C VAL A 64 -2.13 11.16 -13.42
N VAL A 65 -2.45 12.33 -12.88
CA VAL A 65 -1.92 12.90 -11.66
C VAL A 65 -3.07 13.21 -10.70
N ILE A 66 -2.93 12.85 -9.44
CA ILE A 66 -3.80 13.37 -8.37
C ILE A 66 -2.98 14.33 -7.51
N SER A 67 -3.55 15.49 -7.22
CA SER A 67 -2.95 16.43 -6.27
C SER A 67 -3.87 16.67 -5.08
N CYS A 68 -3.29 16.80 -3.89
CA CYS A 68 -4.00 17.19 -2.68
C CYS A 68 -3.32 18.41 -2.07
N ASP A 69 -4.10 19.42 -1.66
CA ASP A 69 -3.57 20.51 -0.84
C ASP A 69 -3.22 19.97 0.56
N LEU A 70 -2.04 20.29 1.02
CA LEU A 70 -1.66 20.15 2.42
C LEU A 70 -1.90 21.49 3.10
N ASP A 71 -2.60 21.46 4.24
CA ASP A 71 -2.82 22.65 5.06
C ASP A 71 -1.49 23.13 5.66
N ASP A 72 -1.36 24.40 6.03
CA ASP A 72 -0.10 25.00 6.51
C ASP A 72 0.46 24.30 7.77
N GLU A 73 -0.42 23.70 8.57
CA GLU A 73 -0.07 22.94 9.77
C GLU A 73 0.54 21.56 9.44
N ASN A 74 0.37 21.06 8.21
CA ASN A 74 0.91 19.77 7.79
C ASN A 74 2.35 19.95 7.33
N ASN A 75 3.19 19.02 7.75
CA ASN A 75 4.59 18.96 7.33
C ASN A 75 4.85 17.66 6.58
N PHE A 76 5.92 17.64 5.82
CA PHE A 76 6.43 16.41 5.23
C PHE A 76 7.94 16.31 5.40
N LEU A 77 8.44 15.09 5.34
CA LEU A 77 9.85 14.76 5.42
C LEU A 77 10.19 13.74 4.32
N LEU A 78 11.26 13.98 3.60
CA LEU A 78 11.90 13.01 2.73
C LEU A 78 12.94 12.23 3.54
N ILE A 79 12.80 10.92 3.59
CA ILE A 79 13.84 9.99 4.03
C ILE A 79 14.59 9.54 2.78
N GLU A 80 15.82 9.99 2.64
CA GLU A 80 16.62 9.79 1.43
C GLU A 80 17.22 8.37 1.31
N ASP A 81 17.37 7.68 2.45
CA ASP A 81 17.90 6.32 2.54
C ASP A 81 17.21 5.54 3.66
N LEU A 82 16.41 4.53 3.28
CA LEU A 82 15.67 3.69 4.22
C LEU A 82 16.58 2.84 5.12
N ASN A 83 17.83 2.59 4.71
CA ASN A 83 18.80 1.82 5.49
C ASN A 83 19.43 2.65 6.62
N SER A 84 19.47 3.97 6.49
CA SER A 84 20.14 4.84 7.45
C SER A 84 19.46 6.21 7.52
N PHE A 85 18.63 6.41 8.51
CA PHE A 85 17.94 7.68 8.70
C PHE A 85 17.73 7.98 10.19
N SER A 86 17.41 9.23 10.46
CA SER A 86 16.95 9.68 11.78
C SER A 86 15.82 10.70 11.58
N ILE A 87 14.84 10.68 12.45
CA ILE A 87 13.74 11.64 12.44
C ILE A 87 13.78 12.41 13.77
N GLU A 88 13.77 13.73 13.69
CA GLU A 88 13.67 14.53 14.90
C GLU A 88 12.27 14.40 15.51
N GLU A 89 12.17 14.20 16.82
CA GLU A 89 10.89 14.12 17.54
C GLU A 89 10.00 15.34 17.31
N SER A 90 10.60 16.51 17.06
CA SER A 90 9.93 17.74 16.75
C SER A 90 9.00 17.65 15.53
N PHE A 91 9.35 16.78 14.55
CA PHE A 91 8.55 16.55 13.35
C PHE A 91 7.15 16.00 13.69
N PHE A 92 7.06 15.13 14.69
CA PHE A 92 5.81 14.48 15.07
C PHE A 92 4.97 15.26 16.09
N LYS A 93 5.43 16.39 16.60
CA LYS A 93 4.87 17.09 17.78
C LYS A 93 3.39 17.48 17.65
N GLN A 94 2.90 17.66 16.44
CA GLN A 94 1.49 17.99 16.18
C GLN A 94 0.80 16.92 15.32
N SER A 95 1.47 15.80 15.07
CA SER A 95 0.93 14.72 14.24
C SER A 95 -0.17 13.98 14.99
N LYS A 96 -1.32 13.85 14.35
CA LYS A 96 -2.38 12.92 14.77
C LYS A 96 -2.41 11.69 13.88
N SER A 97 -1.94 11.84 12.63
CA SER A 97 -1.81 10.76 11.69
C SER A 97 -0.70 11.03 10.67
N LEU A 98 -0.26 9.97 10.02
CA LEU A 98 0.76 10.01 8.99
C LEU A 98 0.26 9.38 7.69
N VAL A 99 0.65 9.98 6.56
CA VAL A 99 0.64 9.29 5.26
C VAL A 99 2.08 8.96 4.90
N VAL A 100 2.36 7.68 4.62
CA VAL A 100 3.71 7.17 4.37
C VAL A 100 3.77 6.52 3.00
N LEU A 101 4.63 7.01 2.11
CA LEU A 101 4.94 6.34 0.84
C LEU A 101 6.41 5.94 0.86
N VAL A 102 6.66 4.68 0.56
CA VAL A 102 8.01 4.11 0.49
C VAL A 102 8.31 3.60 -0.92
N ASP A 103 9.58 3.47 -1.28
CA ASP A 103 9.95 2.61 -2.41
C ASP A 103 9.58 1.15 -2.07
N GLY A 104 8.49 0.66 -2.68
CA GLY A 104 7.91 -0.65 -2.39
C GLY A 104 8.79 -1.84 -2.80
N LEU A 105 9.83 -1.60 -3.61
CA LEU A 105 10.82 -2.61 -4.00
C LEU A 105 12.06 -2.59 -3.10
N SER A 106 12.14 -1.69 -2.13
CA SER A 106 13.26 -1.63 -1.20
C SER A 106 13.27 -2.82 -0.24
N SER A 107 14.46 -3.41 -0.02
CA SER A 107 14.65 -4.46 0.98
C SER A 107 14.71 -3.93 2.43
N TYR A 108 14.56 -2.62 2.62
CA TYR A 108 14.65 -1.94 3.93
C TYR A 108 13.28 -1.47 4.45
N VAL A 109 12.19 -1.81 3.76
CA VAL A 109 10.85 -1.33 4.16
C VAL A 109 10.49 -1.77 5.56
N SER A 110 10.70 -3.05 5.92
CA SER A 110 10.38 -3.55 7.26
C SER A 110 11.20 -2.84 8.34
N ASP A 111 12.51 -2.74 8.14
CA ASP A 111 13.41 -2.06 9.10
C ASP A 111 13.05 -0.57 9.26
N PHE A 112 12.65 0.07 8.16
CA PHE A 112 12.17 1.46 8.17
C PHE A 112 10.88 1.61 8.98
N LEU A 113 9.88 0.75 8.77
CA LEU A 113 8.61 0.82 9.48
C LEU A 113 8.75 0.52 10.97
N ASP A 114 9.61 -0.43 11.34
CA ASP A 114 9.93 -0.74 12.73
C ASP A 114 10.60 0.47 13.44
N ASN A 115 11.54 1.14 12.75
CA ASN A 115 12.17 2.34 13.27
C ASN A 115 11.17 3.50 13.37
N LEU A 116 10.34 3.70 12.35
CA LEU A 116 9.29 4.73 12.36
C LEU A 116 8.34 4.52 13.54
N PHE A 117 7.88 3.28 13.77
CA PHE A 117 6.99 2.95 14.89
C PHE A 117 7.59 3.32 16.25
N GLN A 118 8.88 3.10 16.45
CA GLN A 118 9.58 3.44 17.70
C GLN A 118 9.68 4.96 17.95
N ASN A 119 9.54 5.78 16.92
CA ASN A 119 9.74 7.23 16.99
C ASN A 119 8.45 8.06 16.91
N ILE A 120 7.32 7.47 16.51
CA ILE A 120 6.05 8.19 16.46
C ILE A 120 5.37 8.22 17.83
N PRO A 121 4.57 9.28 18.14
CA PRO A 121 3.77 9.30 19.35
C PRO A 121 2.78 8.14 19.43
N GLU A 122 2.49 7.69 20.65
CA GLU A 122 1.44 6.70 20.88
C GLU A 122 0.11 7.13 20.22
N ASN A 123 -0.67 6.17 19.75
CA ASN A 123 -1.96 6.38 19.07
C ASN A 123 -1.87 7.14 17.74
N THR A 124 -0.69 7.36 17.18
CA THR A 124 -0.55 7.92 15.84
C THR A 124 -0.99 6.91 14.80
N GLN A 125 -2.01 7.23 14.02
CA GLN A 125 -2.48 6.37 12.95
C GLN A 125 -1.68 6.61 11.68
N VAL A 126 -1.34 5.52 10.99
CA VAL A 126 -0.52 5.53 9.79
C VAL A 126 -1.24 4.86 8.64
N ILE A 127 -1.23 5.50 7.47
CA ILE A 127 -1.70 4.93 6.21
C ILE A 127 -0.69 5.19 5.11
N GLY A 128 -0.60 4.30 4.14
CA GLY A 128 0.27 4.50 2.99
C GLY A 128 0.47 3.26 2.15
N GLY A 129 1.58 3.25 1.41
CA GLY A 129 1.91 2.10 0.58
C GLY A 129 3.25 2.19 -0.12
N GLY A 130 3.62 1.10 -0.79
CA GLY A 130 4.82 0.97 -1.60
C GLY A 130 4.61 1.56 -3.00
N ALA A 131 5.35 2.63 -3.30
CA ALA A 131 5.45 3.18 -4.63
C ALA A 131 6.33 2.26 -5.51
N ALA A 132 5.93 2.05 -6.74
CA ALA A 132 6.66 1.23 -7.71
C ALA A 132 6.13 1.47 -9.12
N LYS A 133 6.79 0.84 -10.09
CA LYS A 133 6.28 0.65 -11.46
C LYS A 133 5.99 -0.83 -11.72
N MET A 134 5.13 -1.12 -12.69
CA MET A 134 4.77 -2.49 -13.08
C MET A 134 5.92 -3.26 -13.75
N THR A 135 6.96 -2.56 -14.18
CA THR A 135 8.19 -3.19 -14.70
C THR A 135 9.00 -3.91 -13.62
N PHE A 136 8.72 -3.63 -12.33
CA PHE A 136 9.51 -4.07 -11.17
C PHE A 136 10.99 -3.70 -11.24
N GLU A 137 11.35 -2.71 -12.09
CA GLU A 137 12.69 -2.13 -12.12
C GLU A 137 12.91 -1.21 -10.93
N ARG A 138 14.15 -1.19 -10.43
CA ARG A 138 14.55 -0.37 -9.27
C ARG A 138 14.76 1.09 -9.68
N ASP A 139 13.71 1.71 -10.21
CA ASP A 139 13.69 3.12 -10.58
C ASP A 139 13.44 4.04 -9.37
N PRO A 140 13.91 5.31 -9.41
CA PRO A 140 13.47 6.32 -8.46
C PRO A 140 11.96 6.57 -8.59
N VAL A 141 11.22 6.48 -7.46
CA VAL A 141 9.76 6.62 -7.43
C VAL A 141 9.24 7.54 -6.33
N ILE A 142 10.10 7.91 -5.37
CA ILE A 142 9.76 8.84 -4.28
C ILE A 142 10.36 10.20 -4.61
N PHE A 143 9.55 11.26 -4.55
CA PHE A 143 10.04 12.59 -4.93
C PHE A 143 9.54 13.72 -4.03
N THR A 144 10.33 14.78 -4.01
CA THR A 144 9.92 16.12 -3.62
C THR A 144 10.02 17.04 -4.85
N LYS A 145 9.74 18.33 -4.71
CA LYS A 145 9.99 19.30 -5.79
C LYS A 145 11.43 19.28 -6.30
N ASN A 146 12.40 19.01 -5.42
CA ASN A 146 13.83 19.21 -5.69
C ASN A 146 14.56 17.94 -6.13
N GLU A 147 14.04 16.77 -5.82
CA GLU A 147 14.74 15.50 -6.04
C GLU A 147 13.79 14.32 -6.15
N ILE A 148 14.25 13.27 -6.82
CA ILE A 148 13.58 11.96 -6.92
C ILE A 148 14.57 10.86 -6.54
N LYS A 149 14.12 9.92 -5.71
CA LYS A 149 14.96 8.91 -5.05
C LYS A 149 14.36 7.50 -5.15
N LYS A 150 15.21 6.50 -5.08
CA LYS A 150 14.91 5.11 -4.76
C LYS A 150 15.43 4.79 -3.35
N ASP A 151 15.03 3.65 -2.78
CA ASP A 151 15.33 3.29 -1.40
C ASP A 151 14.98 4.40 -0.38
N ALA A 152 13.92 5.14 -0.68
CA ALA A 152 13.52 6.35 0.01
C ALA A 152 12.06 6.26 0.48
N ALA A 153 11.67 7.18 1.36
CA ALA A 153 10.28 7.36 1.77
C ALA A 153 9.92 8.84 1.89
N VAL A 154 8.65 9.14 1.75
CA VAL A 154 8.07 10.40 2.22
C VAL A 154 7.10 10.14 3.35
N ILE A 155 7.19 10.95 4.39
CA ILE A 155 6.30 10.94 5.55
C ILE A 155 5.57 12.29 5.56
N ILE A 156 4.26 12.26 5.50
CA ILE A 156 3.42 13.47 5.61
C ILE A 156 2.73 13.43 6.98
N SER A 157 3.05 14.40 7.81
CA SER A 157 2.45 14.60 9.14
C SER A 157 1.17 15.41 9.01
N LEU A 158 0.07 14.88 9.51
CA LEU A 158 -1.25 15.49 9.43
C LEU A 158 -1.78 15.79 10.84
N ASN A 159 -2.27 17.03 11.04
CA ASN A 159 -3.01 17.40 12.26
C ASN A 159 -4.51 17.07 12.15
N LYS A 160 -4.83 15.95 11.52
CA LYS A 160 -6.19 15.42 11.36
C LYS A 160 -6.24 13.99 11.89
N LYS A 161 -7.38 13.63 12.46
CA LYS A 161 -7.62 12.24 12.84
C LYS A 161 -7.78 11.40 11.56
N LEU A 162 -7.24 10.22 11.60
CA LEU A 162 -7.37 9.22 10.54
C LEU A 162 -8.13 8.02 11.12
N ASN A 163 -9.26 7.68 10.53
CA ASN A 163 -9.97 6.44 10.83
C ASN A 163 -9.61 5.41 9.78
N LEU A 164 -9.22 4.22 10.20
CA LEU A 164 -8.72 3.17 9.33
C LEU A 164 -9.72 2.01 9.19
N GLY A 165 -9.79 1.46 8.00
CA GLY A 165 -10.39 0.18 7.72
C GLY A 165 -9.43 -0.66 6.89
N ILE A 166 -9.10 -1.86 7.38
CA ILE A 166 -8.10 -2.75 6.82
C ILE A 166 -8.76 -4.10 6.63
N GLN A 167 -8.81 -4.60 5.40
CA GLN A 167 -9.39 -5.91 5.09
C GLN A 167 -8.68 -6.56 3.91
N ASN A 168 -8.52 -7.87 3.96
CA ASN A 168 -7.88 -8.60 2.87
C ASN A 168 -8.84 -9.54 2.10
N GLY A 169 -9.76 -10.25 2.78
CA GLY A 169 -10.77 -11.10 2.16
C GLY A 169 -10.28 -12.46 1.64
N TRP A 170 -9.04 -12.85 1.94
CA TRP A 170 -8.48 -14.15 1.56
C TRP A 170 -8.95 -15.22 2.54
N GLU A 171 -9.37 -16.38 2.00
CA GLU A 171 -9.86 -17.50 2.80
C GLU A 171 -8.74 -18.51 3.10
N TYR A 172 -8.85 -19.18 4.26
CA TYR A 172 -8.00 -20.32 4.61
C TYR A 172 -8.21 -21.47 3.61
N LEU A 173 -7.11 -22.00 3.08
CA LEU A 173 -7.11 -23.20 2.25
C LEU A 173 -6.50 -24.40 2.99
N GLU A 174 -5.23 -24.28 3.42
CA GLU A 174 -4.52 -25.35 4.09
C GLU A 174 -3.44 -24.82 5.05
N GLY A 175 -3.18 -25.54 6.14
CA GLY A 175 -2.22 -25.21 7.19
C GLY A 175 -2.71 -25.69 8.57
N PRO A 176 -2.06 -25.29 9.67
CA PRO A 176 -0.93 -24.37 9.72
C PRO A 176 0.40 -25.05 9.36
N PHE A 177 1.31 -24.31 8.77
CA PHE A 177 2.69 -24.69 8.51
C PHE A 177 3.63 -23.82 9.37
N LEU A 178 4.70 -24.43 9.90
CA LEU A 178 5.75 -23.69 10.59
C LEU A 178 6.82 -23.24 9.59
N THR A 179 7.15 -21.95 9.58
CA THR A 179 8.28 -21.39 8.85
C THR A 179 9.57 -21.80 9.53
N THR A 180 10.21 -22.88 9.06
CA THR A 180 11.40 -23.45 9.70
C THR A 180 12.71 -22.83 9.21
N ASN A 181 12.71 -22.22 8.01
CA ASN A 181 13.83 -21.45 7.50
C ASN A 181 13.33 -20.36 6.55
N SER A 182 13.69 -19.13 6.86
CA SER A 182 13.46 -17.95 6.00
C SER A 182 14.55 -16.92 6.22
N HIS A 183 14.74 -16.04 5.23
CA HIS A 183 15.61 -14.89 5.34
C HIS A 183 14.99 -13.71 4.60
N LYS A 184 14.58 -12.68 5.34
CA LYS A 184 13.79 -11.56 4.80
C LYS A 184 12.55 -12.10 4.04
N ASN A 185 12.43 -11.75 2.79
CA ASN A 185 11.34 -12.15 1.90
C ASN A 185 11.53 -13.51 1.20
N ILE A 186 12.58 -14.26 1.55
CA ILE A 186 12.87 -15.59 0.97
C ILE A 186 12.43 -16.67 1.95
N LEU A 187 11.43 -17.47 1.56
CA LEU A 187 10.94 -18.61 2.31
C LEU A 187 11.54 -19.91 1.77
N LYS A 188 12.38 -20.55 2.60
CA LYS A 188 13.16 -21.73 2.20
C LYS A 188 12.49 -23.05 2.62
N THR A 189 12.01 -23.13 3.87
CA THR A 189 11.40 -24.37 4.35
C THR A 189 10.15 -24.14 5.19
N LEU A 190 9.17 -25.02 4.98
CA LEU A 190 7.95 -25.18 5.78
C LEU A 190 7.94 -26.60 6.39
N ASN A 191 7.76 -26.70 7.71
CA ASN A 191 7.80 -27.97 8.43
C ASN A 191 9.03 -28.83 8.06
N TYR A 192 10.21 -28.19 7.92
CA TYR A 192 11.50 -28.81 7.52
C TYR A 192 11.54 -29.41 6.10
N LYS A 193 10.55 -29.11 5.24
CA LYS A 193 10.53 -29.47 3.83
C LYS A 193 10.75 -28.22 2.97
N ASN A 194 11.19 -28.40 1.72
CA ASN A 194 11.28 -27.27 0.78
C ASN A 194 9.94 -26.55 0.67
N ALA A 195 9.96 -25.22 0.80
CA ALA A 195 8.73 -24.42 0.89
C ALA A 195 7.92 -24.44 -0.41
N PHE A 196 8.61 -24.37 -1.55
CA PHE A 196 7.92 -24.42 -2.85
C PHE A 196 7.27 -25.77 -3.09
N GLU A 197 7.93 -26.88 -2.74
CA GLU A 197 7.33 -28.21 -2.91
C GLU A 197 6.07 -28.39 -2.05
N VAL A 198 6.08 -27.89 -0.80
CA VAL A 198 4.88 -27.90 0.06
C VAL A 198 3.77 -27.04 -0.54
N TYR A 199 4.11 -25.83 -0.97
CA TYR A 199 3.18 -24.90 -1.60
C TYR A 199 2.58 -25.46 -2.89
N LYS A 200 3.43 -26.01 -3.75
CA LYS A 200 3.07 -26.63 -5.02
C LYS A 200 2.07 -27.78 -4.84
N GLU A 201 2.34 -28.67 -3.89
CA GLU A 201 1.45 -29.82 -3.62
C GLU A 201 0.02 -29.36 -3.29
N VAL A 202 -0.11 -28.35 -2.42
CA VAL A 202 -1.40 -27.82 -1.99
C VAL A 202 -2.10 -27.10 -3.15
N VAL A 203 -1.38 -26.20 -3.82
CA VAL A 203 -1.96 -25.33 -4.85
C VAL A 203 -2.35 -26.13 -6.10
N GLU A 204 -1.50 -27.05 -6.55
CA GLU A 204 -1.82 -27.91 -7.70
C GLU A 204 -3.02 -28.84 -7.44
N LYS A 205 -3.17 -29.29 -6.20
CA LYS A 205 -4.30 -30.13 -5.79
C LYS A 205 -5.63 -29.35 -5.82
N ASP A 206 -5.61 -28.09 -5.36
CA ASP A 206 -6.83 -27.27 -5.29
C ASP A 206 -7.18 -26.66 -6.66
N SER A 207 -6.19 -26.11 -7.38
CA SER A 207 -6.41 -25.46 -8.67
C SER A 207 -6.62 -26.42 -9.83
N GLY A 208 -6.07 -27.63 -9.76
CA GLY A 208 -5.98 -28.56 -10.88
C GLY A 208 -4.93 -28.15 -11.93
N MET A 209 -4.24 -27.05 -11.75
CA MET A 209 -3.19 -26.52 -12.63
C MET A 209 -1.82 -27.03 -12.19
N LYS A 210 -0.85 -27.05 -13.12
CA LYS A 210 0.53 -27.45 -12.84
C LYS A 210 1.45 -26.25 -12.96
N PHE A 211 2.36 -26.07 -12.00
CA PHE A 211 3.42 -25.10 -12.10
C PHE A 211 4.44 -25.50 -13.19
N ALA A 212 4.83 -24.51 -13.99
CA ALA A 212 5.86 -24.55 -15.01
C ALA A 212 6.74 -23.31 -14.90
N ASP A 213 7.85 -23.27 -15.65
CA ASP A 213 8.87 -22.22 -15.52
C ASP A 213 8.35 -20.80 -15.81
N ASP A 214 7.28 -20.67 -16.59
CA ASP A 214 6.76 -19.37 -17.07
C ASP A 214 5.37 -19.00 -16.54
N ASN A 215 4.76 -19.83 -15.67
CA ASN A 215 3.37 -19.58 -15.21
C ASN A 215 3.21 -19.43 -13.70
N PHE A 216 4.31 -19.31 -12.95
CA PHE A 216 4.26 -19.31 -11.48
C PHE A 216 3.27 -18.26 -10.95
N PHE A 217 3.45 -16.99 -11.34
CA PHE A 217 2.62 -15.91 -10.83
C PHE A 217 1.16 -15.98 -11.30
N ASP A 218 0.91 -16.52 -12.49
CA ASP A 218 -0.45 -16.71 -13.00
C ASP A 218 -1.30 -17.61 -12.11
N ILE A 219 -0.68 -18.59 -11.48
CA ILE A 219 -1.32 -19.47 -10.50
C ILE A 219 -1.25 -18.87 -9.08
N ALA A 220 -0.03 -18.46 -8.67
CA ALA A 220 0.25 -18.02 -7.29
C ALA A 220 -0.53 -16.76 -6.87
N LYS A 221 -0.88 -15.87 -7.82
CA LYS A 221 -1.70 -14.68 -7.53
C LYS A 221 -3.04 -14.98 -6.83
N SER A 222 -3.55 -16.21 -6.98
CA SER A 222 -4.79 -16.69 -6.35
C SER A 222 -4.56 -17.41 -5.03
N TYR A 223 -3.32 -17.68 -4.65
CA TYR A 223 -2.94 -18.51 -3.50
C TYR A 223 -1.84 -17.86 -2.63
N PRO A 224 -2.12 -16.73 -1.98
CA PRO A 224 -1.14 -16.11 -1.11
C PRO A 224 -0.92 -16.90 0.17
N LEU A 225 0.15 -16.54 0.88
CA LEU A 225 0.44 -17.03 2.22
C LEU A 225 -0.14 -16.09 3.27
N GLY A 226 -0.60 -16.60 4.39
CA GLY A 226 -1.09 -15.82 5.51
C GLY A 226 -0.30 -16.10 6.77
N ILE A 227 0.44 -15.11 7.30
CA ILE A 227 1.09 -15.19 8.61
C ILE A 227 0.00 -15.02 9.66
N VAL A 228 -0.13 -15.98 10.58
CA VAL A 228 -1.13 -15.96 11.65
C VAL A 228 -0.53 -15.26 12.86
N LYS A 229 -1.09 -14.10 13.22
CA LYS A 229 -0.76 -13.40 14.47
C LYS A 229 -1.51 -13.99 15.66
N TYR A 230 -1.07 -13.63 16.87
CA TYR A 230 -1.62 -14.14 18.13
C TYR A 230 -3.11 -13.82 18.32
N ASP A 231 -3.57 -12.69 17.85
CA ASP A 231 -4.96 -12.21 17.88
C ASP A 231 -5.84 -12.75 16.74
N LYS A 232 -5.29 -13.67 15.91
CA LYS A 232 -5.89 -14.25 14.70
C LYS A 232 -5.92 -13.32 13.49
N GLU A 233 -5.33 -12.13 13.56
CA GLU A 233 -5.09 -11.34 12.36
C GLU A 233 -4.19 -12.13 11.39
N ILE A 234 -4.50 -12.03 10.10
CA ILE A 234 -3.74 -12.68 9.04
C ILE A 234 -3.04 -11.60 8.22
N ILE A 235 -1.71 -11.56 8.30
CA ILE A 235 -0.90 -10.73 7.42
C ILE A 235 -0.59 -11.54 6.18
N VAL A 236 -1.10 -11.07 5.05
CA VAL A 236 -0.89 -11.73 3.76
C VAL A 236 0.51 -11.45 3.23
N ARG A 237 1.11 -12.47 2.58
CA ARG A 237 2.36 -12.38 1.81
C ARG A 237 2.13 -12.97 0.44
N ASP A 238 2.54 -12.20 -0.58
CA ASP A 238 2.32 -12.56 -1.97
C ASP A 238 3.55 -13.30 -2.54
N PRO A 239 3.45 -14.60 -2.88
CA PRO A 239 4.51 -15.30 -3.60
C PRO A 239 4.59 -14.77 -5.03
N ILE A 240 5.76 -14.27 -5.45
CA ILE A 240 5.93 -13.65 -6.77
C ILE A 240 6.78 -14.47 -7.74
N LEU A 241 7.71 -15.26 -7.22
CA LEU A 241 8.53 -16.16 -8.04
C LEU A 241 9.18 -17.27 -7.20
N VAL A 242 9.78 -18.20 -7.87
CA VAL A 242 10.67 -19.22 -7.31
C VAL A 242 12.09 -18.90 -7.77
N ASP A 243 13.05 -18.84 -6.85
CA ASP A 243 14.45 -18.58 -7.18
C ASP A 243 15.19 -19.82 -7.71
N ASP A 244 16.44 -19.66 -8.15
CA ASP A 244 17.28 -20.75 -8.69
C ASP A 244 17.57 -21.86 -7.66
N ASP A 245 17.46 -21.56 -6.37
CA ASP A 245 17.61 -22.52 -5.26
C ASP A 245 16.27 -23.19 -4.87
N ASN A 246 15.22 -23.00 -5.66
CA ASN A 246 13.87 -23.52 -5.42
C ASN A 246 13.22 -23.00 -4.14
N ASN A 247 13.51 -21.74 -3.76
CA ASN A 247 12.85 -21.06 -2.66
C ASN A 247 11.72 -20.15 -3.16
N LEU A 248 10.70 -19.96 -2.34
CA LEU A 248 9.65 -18.95 -2.61
C LEU A 248 10.15 -17.54 -2.28
N VAL A 249 10.05 -16.64 -3.23
CA VAL A 249 10.30 -15.21 -3.05
C VAL A 249 8.97 -14.48 -2.90
N LEU A 250 8.83 -13.68 -1.85
CA LEU A 250 7.59 -13.03 -1.44
C LEU A 250 7.70 -11.50 -1.55
N VAL A 251 6.57 -10.82 -1.61
CA VAL A 251 6.52 -9.39 -1.30
C VAL A 251 6.47 -9.25 0.22
N GLY A 252 7.45 -8.55 0.80
CA GLY A 252 7.59 -8.36 2.24
C GLY A 252 8.17 -9.56 3.00
N ASP A 253 8.63 -9.29 4.20
CA ASP A 253 9.38 -10.25 5.01
C ASP A 253 8.47 -11.32 5.62
N ILE A 254 9.04 -12.52 5.80
CA ILE A 254 8.41 -13.64 6.49
C ILE A 254 9.31 -14.12 7.64
N PRO A 255 8.91 -13.90 8.91
CA PRO A 255 9.75 -14.26 10.04
C PRO A 255 9.91 -15.78 10.18
N GLN A 256 11.14 -16.21 10.47
CA GLN A 256 11.39 -17.59 10.88
C GLN A 256 10.65 -17.90 12.19
N ASN A 257 10.20 -19.13 12.35
CA ASN A 257 9.36 -19.61 13.45
C ASN A 257 7.93 -19.01 13.48
N SER A 258 7.51 -18.32 12.43
CA SER A 258 6.11 -17.93 12.29
C SER A 258 5.24 -19.11 11.83
N THR A 259 3.96 -19.02 12.15
CA THR A 259 2.94 -19.92 11.64
C THR A 259 2.28 -19.30 10.43
N ILE A 260 2.19 -20.05 9.33
CA ILE A 260 1.53 -19.59 8.13
C ILE A 260 0.45 -20.55 7.66
N ASN A 261 -0.52 -20.02 6.93
CA ASN A 261 -1.49 -20.76 6.16
C ASN A 261 -1.31 -20.46 4.67
N ILE A 262 -1.66 -21.40 3.80
CA ILE A 262 -1.91 -21.13 2.39
C ILE A 262 -3.36 -20.69 2.28
N LEU A 263 -3.57 -19.56 1.63
CA LEU A 263 -4.87 -18.93 1.45
C LEU A 263 -5.34 -19.10 0.01
N LYS A 264 -6.62 -18.81 -0.22
CA LYS A 264 -7.25 -18.80 -1.54
C LYS A 264 -8.14 -17.59 -1.72
N GLY A 265 -8.08 -16.98 -2.91
CA GLY A 265 -8.95 -15.87 -3.28
C GLY A 265 -10.24 -16.34 -3.91
N LYS A 266 -11.32 -15.60 -3.59
CA LYS A 266 -12.60 -15.61 -4.31
C LYS A 266 -12.99 -14.17 -4.61
N ASP A 267 -13.40 -13.89 -5.84
CA ASP A 267 -13.74 -12.54 -6.28
C ASP A 267 -14.73 -11.86 -5.34
N ASP A 268 -15.86 -12.54 -5.05
CA ASP A 268 -16.95 -11.99 -4.24
C ASP A 268 -16.51 -11.68 -2.79
N ASP A 269 -15.61 -12.49 -2.22
CA ASP A 269 -15.11 -12.28 -0.86
C ASP A 269 -14.12 -11.12 -0.78
N LEU A 270 -13.26 -10.96 -1.80
CA LEU A 270 -12.38 -9.80 -1.90
C LEU A 270 -13.19 -8.51 -2.08
N ILE A 271 -14.12 -8.48 -3.03
CA ILE A 271 -14.99 -7.33 -3.29
C ILE A 271 -15.80 -6.95 -2.04
N LYS A 272 -16.35 -7.93 -1.34
CA LYS A 272 -17.10 -7.71 -0.09
C LYS A 272 -16.20 -7.19 1.03
N SER A 273 -14.97 -7.69 1.12
CA SER A 273 -14.02 -7.27 2.15
C SER A 273 -13.62 -5.80 2.01
N SER A 274 -13.47 -5.29 0.78
CA SER A 274 -13.18 -3.88 0.54
C SER A 274 -14.32 -2.95 0.99
N GLY A 275 -15.58 -3.38 0.75
CA GLY A 275 -16.74 -2.69 1.32
C GLY A 275 -16.73 -2.69 2.86
N LEU A 276 -16.31 -3.79 3.48
CA LEU A 276 -16.17 -3.87 4.94
C LEU A 276 -15.06 -2.95 5.46
N ALA A 277 -13.92 -2.85 4.74
CA ALA A 277 -12.87 -1.89 5.08
C ALA A 277 -13.42 -0.46 5.08
N ALA A 278 -14.13 -0.06 4.03
CA ALA A 278 -14.75 1.26 3.95
C ALA A 278 -15.76 1.49 5.08
N LYS A 279 -16.62 0.52 5.35
CA LYS A 279 -17.58 0.57 6.46
C LYS A 279 -16.90 0.79 7.81
N ASN A 280 -15.86 0.01 8.11
CA ASN A 280 -15.13 0.09 9.38
C ASN A 280 -14.47 1.46 9.57
N ALA A 281 -13.87 2.04 8.51
CA ALA A 281 -13.30 3.39 8.56
C ALA A 281 -14.37 4.47 8.77
N MET A 282 -15.53 4.33 8.11
CA MET A 282 -16.63 5.29 8.18
C MET A 282 -17.39 5.24 9.50
N GLU A 283 -17.56 4.08 10.11
CA GLU A 283 -18.26 3.92 11.41
C GLU A 283 -17.54 4.63 12.56
N GLN A 284 -16.24 4.94 12.40
CA GLN A 284 -15.46 5.69 13.38
C GLN A 284 -15.66 7.22 13.25
N LEU A 285 -16.37 7.72 12.23
CA LEU A 285 -16.72 9.12 12.11
C LEU A 285 -17.79 9.49 13.15
N SER A 286 -17.62 10.66 13.77
CA SER A 286 -18.71 11.25 14.54
C SER A 286 -19.83 11.66 13.58
N THR A 287 -21.09 11.48 14.01
CA THR A 287 -22.30 11.76 13.20
C THR A 287 -22.39 13.21 12.68
N ASP A 288 -21.71 14.13 13.35
CA ASP A 288 -21.76 15.58 13.06
C ASP A 288 -20.64 16.03 12.12
N ASN A 289 -19.72 15.13 11.74
CA ASN A 289 -18.58 15.52 10.90
C ASN A 289 -18.96 15.41 9.41
N GLU A 290 -19.25 16.56 8.79
CA GLU A 290 -19.59 16.61 7.35
C GLU A 290 -18.38 16.75 6.45
N GLU A 291 -17.25 17.23 6.98
CA GLU A 291 -16.01 17.44 6.23
C GLU A 291 -15.03 16.31 6.49
N TYR A 292 -14.91 15.42 5.54
CA TYR A 292 -13.89 14.35 5.53
C TYR A 292 -13.35 14.10 4.12
N SER A 293 -12.17 13.52 4.05
CA SER A 293 -11.57 13.04 2.80
C SER A 293 -11.30 11.54 2.91
N VAL A 294 -11.47 10.80 1.82
CA VAL A 294 -11.25 9.35 1.79
C VAL A 294 -10.08 9.02 0.87
N ILE A 295 -9.06 8.41 1.44
CA ILE A 295 -7.89 7.94 0.71
C ILE A 295 -7.85 6.40 0.72
N LEU A 296 -7.49 5.82 -0.42
CA LEU A 296 -7.33 4.38 -0.61
C LEU A 296 -5.86 4.05 -0.92
N PHE A 297 -5.34 3.04 -0.23
CA PHE A 297 -4.17 2.28 -0.69
C PHE A 297 -4.59 0.83 -0.83
N ASP A 298 -4.56 0.34 -2.05
CA ASP A 298 -4.98 -1.02 -2.37
C ASP A 298 -3.88 -1.76 -3.13
N CYS A 299 -3.82 -3.05 -2.95
CA CYS A 299 -2.76 -3.84 -3.54
C CYS A 299 -2.94 -3.99 -5.06
N ILE A 300 -1.90 -3.69 -5.83
CA ILE A 300 -1.92 -3.91 -7.27
C ILE A 300 -2.24 -5.38 -7.62
N SER A 301 -1.78 -6.35 -6.82
CA SER A 301 -2.05 -7.75 -7.11
C SER A 301 -3.49 -8.16 -6.82
N ARG A 302 -4.27 -7.39 -6.05
CA ARG A 302 -5.74 -7.58 -5.95
C ARG A 302 -6.41 -7.18 -7.27
N SER A 303 -6.03 -6.05 -7.84
CA SER A 303 -6.58 -5.62 -9.14
C SER A 303 -6.21 -6.59 -10.27
N ILE A 304 -4.98 -7.15 -10.25
CA ILE A 304 -4.56 -8.18 -11.20
C ILE A 304 -5.36 -9.48 -11.01
N PHE A 305 -5.67 -9.85 -9.77
CA PHE A 305 -6.49 -11.02 -9.47
C PHE A 305 -7.94 -10.84 -9.94
N LEU A 306 -8.56 -9.70 -9.60
CA LEU A 306 -9.97 -9.41 -9.92
C LEU A 306 -10.19 -9.06 -11.39
N GLY A 307 -9.17 -8.58 -12.10
CA GLY A 307 -9.28 -8.15 -13.49
C GLY A 307 -10.39 -7.09 -13.66
N ASP A 308 -11.30 -7.32 -14.60
CA ASP A 308 -12.41 -6.39 -14.88
C ASP A 308 -13.36 -6.18 -13.69
N LYS A 309 -13.40 -7.11 -12.74
CA LYS A 309 -14.23 -6.99 -11.53
C LYS A 309 -13.65 -6.04 -10.47
N PHE A 310 -12.44 -5.54 -10.65
CA PHE A 310 -11.87 -4.58 -9.70
C PHE A 310 -12.72 -3.30 -9.57
N VAL A 311 -13.43 -2.92 -10.64
CA VAL A 311 -14.40 -1.80 -10.59
C VAL A 311 -15.52 -2.07 -9.58
N GLU A 312 -15.99 -3.32 -9.45
CA GLU A 312 -17.01 -3.70 -8.47
C GLU A 312 -16.50 -3.52 -7.02
N GLU A 313 -15.20 -3.73 -6.80
CA GLU A 313 -14.55 -3.45 -5.52
C GLU A 313 -14.62 -1.96 -5.17
N LEU A 314 -14.28 -1.07 -6.10
CA LEU A 314 -14.39 0.39 -5.92
C LEU A 314 -15.85 0.83 -5.68
N GLU A 315 -16.80 0.22 -6.36
CA GLU A 315 -18.22 0.47 -6.14
C GLU A 315 -18.66 0.07 -4.73
N GLN A 316 -18.19 -1.07 -4.19
CA GLN A 316 -18.48 -1.48 -2.82
C GLN A 316 -17.94 -0.49 -1.80
N ILE A 317 -16.73 0.02 -2.00
CA ILE A 317 -16.15 1.07 -1.16
C ILE A 317 -17.04 2.33 -1.20
N LYS A 318 -17.40 2.78 -2.39
CA LYS A 318 -18.20 4.00 -2.59
C LYS A 318 -19.60 3.93 -1.96
N LYS A 319 -20.21 2.76 -1.84
CA LYS A 319 -21.53 2.57 -1.17
C LYS A 319 -21.53 3.05 0.29
N HIS A 320 -20.38 3.05 0.95
CA HIS A 320 -20.26 3.50 2.34
C HIS A 320 -19.90 4.98 2.48
N MET A 321 -19.66 5.69 1.38
CA MET A 321 -19.32 7.11 1.36
C MET A 321 -20.52 7.97 1.00
N LYS A 322 -20.51 9.27 1.42
CA LYS A 322 -21.48 10.24 0.89
C LYS A 322 -21.26 10.40 -0.64
N PRO A 323 -22.34 10.49 -1.46
CA PRO A 323 -22.20 10.63 -2.91
C PRO A 323 -21.38 11.85 -3.37
N SER A 324 -21.35 12.91 -2.56
CA SER A 324 -20.59 14.14 -2.82
C SER A 324 -19.09 14.01 -2.55
N LYS A 325 -18.62 12.91 -1.96
CA LYS A 325 -17.22 12.70 -1.59
C LYS A 325 -16.48 11.89 -2.64
N ASN A 326 -15.28 12.33 -2.96
CA ASN A 326 -14.39 11.61 -3.87
C ASN A 326 -13.58 10.57 -3.11
N LEU A 327 -13.48 9.37 -3.70
CA LEU A 327 -12.48 8.38 -3.35
C LEU A 327 -11.24 8.67 -4.20
N PHE A 328 -10.07 8.78 -3.58
CA PHE A 328 -8.82 8.91 -4.32
C PHE A 328 -7.72 8.09 -3.63
N GLY A 329 -6.72 7.72 -4.38
CA GLY A 329 -5.61 6.93 -3.83
C GLY A 329 -4.79 6.24 -4.89
N ALA A 330 -4.13 5.16 -4.52
CA ALA A 330 -3.22 4.43 -5.38
C ALA A 330 -3.38 2.92 -5.26
N LEU A 331 -3.08 2.22 -6.34
CA LEU A 331 -2.71 0.81 -6.28
C LEU A 331 -1.22 0.74 -6.00
N THR A 332 -0.83 -0.02 -4.98
CA THR A 332 0.51 -0.01 -4.43
C THR A 332 1.15 -1.41 -4.41
N LEU A 333 2.45 -1.45 -4.31
CA LEU A 333 3.21 -2.67 -4.09
C LEU A 333 3.43 -2.87 -2.58
N GLY A 334 2.40 -3.37 -1.92
CA GLY A 334 2.28 -3.44 -0.46
C GLY A 334 1.65 -2.18 0.14
N GLU A 335 0.82 -2.38 1.15
CA GLU A 335 0.06 -1.36 1.85
C GLU A 335 0.64 -1.15 3.25
N ILE A 336 0.57 0.08 3.75
CA ILE A 336 1.09 0.45 5.07
C ILE A 336 -0.07 0.93 5.94
N ALA A 337 -0.25 0.29 7.09
CA ALA A 337 -1.20 0.75 8.09
C ALA A 337 -0.86 0.23 9.49
N ASN A 338 -1.43 0.86 10.51
CA ASN A 338 -1.47 0.35 11.86
C ASN A 338 -2.88 0.49 12.43
N ASN A 339 -3.16 -0.22 13.49
CA ASN A 339 -4.46 -0.13 14.18
C ASN A 339 -4.31 0.66 15.49
N GLY A 340 -3.75 1.90 15.41
CA GLY A 340 -3.53 2.78 16.54
C GLY A 340 -2.33 2.36 17.39
N ASP A 341 -2.54 1.52 18.40
CA ASP A 341 -1.51 1.08 19.35
C ASP A 341 -0.64 -0.07 18.83
N GLU A 342 -0.94 -0.59 17.65
CA GLU A 342 -0.24 -1.72 17.06
C GLU A 342 0.94 -1.28 16.18
N TYR A 343 1.84 -2.24 15.90
CA TYR A 343 2.96 -2.04 14.98
C TYR A 343 2.48 -1.56 13.61
N ILE A 344 3.28 -0.71 12.98
CA ILE A 344 3.07 -0.36 11.58
C ILE A 344 3.36 -1.60 10.73
N THR A 345 2.34 -2.10 10.05
CA THR A 345 2.43 -3.32 9.25
C THR A 345 2.54 -2.99 7.77
N PHE A 346 3.46 -3.67 7.09
CA PHE A 346 3.50 -3.72 5.64
C PHE A 346 2.64 -4.88 5.18
N TYR A 347 1.47 -4.59 4.66
CA TYR A 347 0.51 -5.57 4.16
C TYR A 347 0.76 -5.89 2.69
N ASN A 348 0.21 -7.00 2.24
CA ASN A 348 0.05 -7.32 0.82
C ASN A 348 -1.37 -7.79 0.57
N LYS A 349 -1.85 -7.66 -0.66
CA LYS A 349 -3.17 -8.12 -1.08
C LYS A 349 -4.30 -7.65 -0.16
N THR A 350 -4.17 -6.43 0.34
CA THR A 350 -5.02 -5.86 1.38
C THR A 350 -5.59 -4.52 0.91
N CYS A 351 -6.86 -4.30 1.14
CA CYS A 351 -7.52 -3.01 0.93
C CYS A 351 -7.41 -2.19 2.21
N VAL A 352 -6.80 -1.01 2.14
CA VAL A 352 -6.64 -0.07 3.24
C VAL A 352 -7.33 1.24 2.93
N ILE A 353 -8.34 1.58 3.72
CA ILE A 353 -9.13 2.81 3.60
C ILE A 353 -8.80 3.74 4.76
N GLY A 354 -8.51 4.98 4.45
CA GLY A 354 -8.32 6.04 5.43
C GLY A 354 -9.37 7.14 5.28
N VAL A 355 -10.02 7.49 6.38
CA VAL A 355 -10.96 8.61 6.45
C VAL A 355 -10.35 9.70 7.32
N LEU A 356 -9.95 10.81 6.69
CA LEU A 356 -9.34 11.99 7.33
C LEU A 356 -10.41 12.98 7.73
N CYS A 357 -10.53 13.29 9.03
CA CYS A 357 -11.57 14.15 9.58
C CYS A 357 -11.04 15.15 10.62
#